data_a2c14a93c916bbc2a797d301b07a842d
#
_entry.id   a2c14a93c916bbc2a797d301b07a842d
#
_cell.length_a   1.000
_cell.length_b   1.000
_cell.length_c   1.000
_cell.angle_alpha   90.00
_cell.angle_beta   90.00
_cell.angle_gamma   90.00
#
_symmetry.space_group_name_H-M   'P 1'
#
loop_
_entity.id
_entity.type
_entity.pdbx_description
1 polymer ?
#
loop_
_entity_poly.entity_id
_entity_poly.type
_entity_poly.pdbx_seq_one_letter_code
_entity_poly.pdbx_strand_id
1 'polypeptide(L)'
;MENMYNSNGMQPQQPEKKSNGGKIALIIIASVLGTLLLIGVIIYALRVSALKRIDKAKEFITENAGSVIGNDSLDALKKTGAGFNMTPSSDNSYSVAADRIKKIDILWISGSVSIQPYDGDAITFSESSARSIDDNNCLIYKAEGDKLEIRFCHSRRFAEIDFKSFDINDLTASLPSKELIINVPEALCQSGELELFAASVSSAASITGVTADEVKLDSVSGDIVLENVTARDEIQAVSVSADISVVSCSADELKADSVSGSISAAGCFNEVDADSTSGEVSISTENEPKSIDIDSVSGDVKLSVTKEAGFKVDVDTVSGQVITSPGMAQQGSVYTCGDGPAEYEVQTVSGSISIEIK
;
A
#
# COMPACT_ATOMS: atom_id res chain seq x y z
N MET A 1 -68.62 -9.06 -85.33
CA MET A 1 -68.93 -10.23 -84.53
C MET A 1 -67.56 -10.75 -84.16
N GLU A 2 -67.13 -10.46 -82.93
CA GLU A 2 -66.99 -11.31 -81.77
C GLU A 2 -65.99 -12.42 -82.00
N ASN A 3 -64.93 -12.63 -81.25
CA ASN A 3 -64.89 -12.85 -79.84
C ASN A 3 -63.49 -12.63 -79.24
N MET A 4 -63.47 -12.07 -78.09
CA MET A 4 -62.34 -12.01 -77.18
C MET A 4 -61.88 -13.44 -76.79
N TYR A 5 -60.58 -13.57 -76.68
CA TYR A 5 -60.00 -14.59 -75.77
C TYR A 5 -58.88 -13.98 -74.97
N ASN A 6 -59.17 -13.81 -73.68
CA ASN A 6 -58.25 -13.36 -72.66
C ASN A 6 -57.51 -14.61 -72.15
N SER A 7 -56.20 -14.66 -72.37
CA SER A 7 -55.35 -15.68 -71.79
C SER A 7 -54.50 -15.05 -70.64
N ASN A 8 -54.99 -15.21 -69.45
CA ASN A 8 -54.22 -14.97 -68.24
C ASN A 8 -53.05 -15.95 -68.15
N GLY A 9 -51.83 -15.50 -68.49
CA GLY A 9 -50.62 -16.21 -68.24
C GLY A 9 -50.26 -16.11 -66.76
N MET A 10 -50.40 -17.18 -66.00
CA MET A 10 -49.79 -17.31 -64.69
C MET A 10 -48.28 -17.29 -64.77
N GLN A 11 -47.68 -16.25 -64.22
CA GLN A 11 -46.24 -16.26 -63.96
C GLN A 11 -45.93 -17.21 -62.81
N PRO A 12 -44.88 -18.05 -62.88
CA PRO A 12 -44.47 -18.88 -61.78
C PRO A 12 -43.89 -18.00 -60.67
N GLN A 13 -44.45 -18.09 -59.47
CA GLN A 13 -43.88 -17.49 -58.26
C GLN A 13 -42.49 -18.08 -57.97
N GLN A 14 -41.47 -17.23 -57.96
CA GLN A 14 -40.15 -17.57 -57.43
C GLN A 14 -40.28 -17.86 -55.93
N PRO A 15 -39.62 -18.90 -55.41
CA PRO A 15 -39.64 -19.18 -54.00
C PRO A 15 -38.96 -18.02 -53.24
N GLU A 16 -39.63 -17.47 -52.25
CA GLU A 16 -39.07 -16.49 -51.33
C GLU A 16 -37.84 -17.03 -50.66
N LYS A 17 -36.69 -16.40 -50.91
CA LYS A 17 -35.42 -16.70 -50.24
C LYS A 17 -35.54 -16.22 -48.79
N LYS A 18 -35.89 -17.16 -47.88
CA LYS A 18 -35.89 -16.86 -46.45
C LYS A 18 -34.55 -16.25 -46.04
N SER A 19 -34.55 -14.97 -45.75
CA SER A 19 -33.39 -14.24 -45.28
C SER A 19 -32.89 -14.80 -43.95
N ASN A 20 -31.71 -15.40 -43.93
CA ASN A 20 -31.04 -15.86 -42.73
C ASN A 20 -30.48 -14.69 -41.87
N GLY A 21 -30.69 -13.44 -42.28
CA GLY A 21 -30.18 -12.24 -41.60
C GLY A 21 -30.60 -12.12 -40.15
N GLY A 22 -31.83 -12.52 -39.83
CA GLY A 22 -32.32 -12.50 -38.44
C GLY A 22 -31.60 -13.49 -37.51
N LYS A 23 -31.24 -14.67 -38.02
CA LYS A 23 -30.48 -15.64 -37.20
C LYS A 23 -29.04 -15.25 -36.98
N ILE A 24 -28.40 -14.64 -38.00
CA ILE A 24 -27.03 -14.11 -37.90
C ILE A 24 -26.99 -12.89 -36.93
N ALA A 25 -27.95 -11.99 -37.01
CA ALA A 25 -28.08 -10.89 -36.09
C ALA A 25 -28.28 -11.36 -34.64
N LEU A 26 -29.08 -12.41 -34.42
CA LEU A 26 -29.33 -12.97 -33.09
C LEU A 26 -28.08 -13.66 -32.51
N ILE A 27 -27.27 -14.30 -33.33
CA ILE A 27 -25.99 -14.93 -32.93
C ILE A 27 -24.97 -13.84 -32.56
N ILE A 28 -24.87 -12.75 -33.35
CA ILE A 28 -23.98 -11.63 -33.07
C ILE A 28 -24.38 -10.94 -31.77
N ILE A 29 -25.68 -10.67 -31.55
CA ILE A 29 -26.17 -10.07 -30.30
C ILE A 29 -25.92 -10.99 -29.09
N ALA A 30 -26.13 -12.31 -29.24
CA ALA A 30 -25.86 -13.27 -28.19
C ALA A 30 -24.35 -13.37 -27.85
N SER A 31 -23.46 -13.30 -28.85
CA SER A 31 -22.02 -13.30 -28.62
C SER A 31 -21.54 -12.00 -27.95
N VAL A 32 -22.06 -10.85 -28.37
CA VAL A 32 -21.73 -9.56 -27.74
C VAL A 32 -22.25 -9.49 -26.29
N LEU A 33 -23.47 -9.96 -26.06
CA LEU A 33 -24.01 -10.07 -24.68
C LEU A 33 -23.20 -11.07 -23.83
N GLY A 34 -22.77 -12.19 -24.41
CA GLY A 34 -21.93 -13.19 -23.73
C GLY A 34 -20.57 -12.61 -23.35
N THR A 35 -19.92 -11.87 -24.24
CA THR A 35 -18.63 -11.20 -23.95
C THR A 35 -18.79 -10.07 -22.92
N LEU A 36 -19.84 -9.27 -22.99
CA LEU A 36 -20.13 -8.22 -21.99
C LEU A 36 -20.42 -8.83 -20.61
N LEU A 37 -21.09 -9.98 -20.56
CA LEU A 37 -21.37 -10.70 -19.32
C LEU A 37 -20.09 -11.31 -18.72
N LEU A 38 -19.20 -11.82 -19.57
CA LEU A 38 -17.90 -12.38 -19.17
C LEU A 38 -16.97 -11.26 -18.66
N ILE A 39 -16.92 -10.13 -19.35
CA ILE A 39 -16.22 -8.91 -18.90
C ILE A 39 -16.81 -8.44 -17.56
N GLY A 40 -18.15 -8.41 -17.43
CA GLY A 40 -18.81 -8.07 -16.17
C GLY A 40 -18.48 -9.02 -15.02
N VAL A 41 -18.34 -10.31 -15.29
CA VAL A 41 -17.92 -11.31 -14.28
C VAL A 41 -16.44 -11.14 -13.92
N ILE A 42 -15.58 -10.86 -14.89
CA ILE A 42 -14.16 -10.58 -14.64
C ILE A 42 -14.00 -9.29 -13.82
N ILE A 43 -14.67 -8.22 -14.21
CA ILE A 43 -14.68 -6.95 -13.44
C ILE A 43 -15.26 -7.17 -12.02
N TYR A 44 -16.29 -8.01 -11.89
CA TYR A 44 -16.87 -8.36 -10.60
C TYR A 44 -15.90 -9.20 -9.76
N ALA A 45 -15.23 -10.18 -10.37
CA ALA A 45 -14.24 -11.03 -9.68
C ALA A 45 -13.02 -10.21 -9.25
N LEU A 46 -12.53 -9.31 -10.12
CA LEU A 46 -11.44 -8.37 -9.80
C LEU A 46 -11.89 -7.35 -8.74
N ARG A 47 -13.14 -6.81 -8.82
CA ARG A 47 -13.71 -5.99 -7.74
C ARG A 47 -13.87 -6.76 -6.43
N VAL A 48 -14.25 -8.03 -6.46
CA VAL A 48 -14.38 -8.85 -5.25
C VAL A 48 -13.00 -9.17 -4.67
N SER A 49 -11.97 -9.38 -5.50
CA SER A 49 -10.59 -9.52 -5.04
C SER A 49 -10.05 -8.19 -4.50
N ALA A 50 -10.24 -7.09 -5.22
CA ALA A 50 -9.90 -5.75 -4.75
C ALA A 50 -10.72 -5.35 -3.51
N LEU A 51 -12.02 -5.67 -3.46
CA LEU A 51 -12.85 -5.43 -2.27
C LEU A 51 -12.45 -6.31 -1.08
N LYS A 52 -12.02 -7.56 -1.31
CA LYS A 52 -11.45 -8.40 -0.25
C LYS A 52 -10.10 -7.85 0.25
N ARG A 53 -9.31 -7.24 -0.64
CA ARG A 53 -8.05 -6.58 -0.29
C ARG A 53 -8.31 -5.19 0.30
N ILE A 54 -9.30 -4.44 -0.22
CA ILE A 54 -9.83 -3.22 0.41
C ILE A 54 -10.48 -3.55 1.75
N ASP A 55 -11.17 -4.68 1.89
CA ASP A 55 -11.70 -5.14 3.17
C ASP A 55 -10.58 -5.65 4.08
N LYS A 56 -9.50 -6.24 3.56
CA LYS A 56 -8.25 -6.51 4.29
C LYS A 56 -7.51 -5.21 4.64
N ALA A 57 -7.40 -4.26 3.71
CA ALA A 57 -6.86 -2.93 4.00
C ALA A 57 -7.78 -2.15 4.93
N LYS A 58 -9.12 -2.25 4.79
CA LYS A 58 -10.10 -1.70 5.75
C LYS A 58 -10.10 -2.48 7.06
N GLU A 59 -9.94 -3.79 7.06
CA GLU A 59 -9.80 -4.63 8.23
C GLU A 59 -8.47 -4.37 8.90
N PHE A 60 -7.40 -4.21 8.15
CA PHE A 60 -6.09 -3.75 8.57
C PHE A 60 -6.12 -2.29 9.03
N ILE A 61 -6.82 -1.40 8.33
CA ILE A 61 -7.09 -0.02 8.77
C ILE A 61 -8.09 -0.02 9.92
N THR A 62 -9.07 -0.91 9.96
CA THR A 62 -10.01 -1.07 11.06
C THR A 62 -9.38 -1.89 12.19
N GLU A 63 -8.47 -2.80 11.91
CA GLU A 63 -7.63 -3.47 12.92
C GLU A 63 -6.48 -2.59 13.37
N ASN A 64 -5.82 -1.85 12.54
CA ASN A 64 -4.69 -0.99 12.91
C ASN A 64 -5.07 0.50 13.06
N ALA A 65 -5.99 1.11 12.30
CA ALA A 65 -6.70 2.33 12.69
C ALA A 65 -7.84 2.05 13.67
N GLY A 66 -8.38 0.87 13.74
CA GLY A 66 -9.18 0.32 14.82
C GLY A 66 -8.30 -0.14 15.98
N SER A 67 -6.98 -0.46 15.80
CA SER A 67 -5.98 -0.56 16.85
C SER A 67 -5.33 0.79 17.14
N VAL A 68 -5.28 1.71 16.21
CA VAL A 68 -4.97 3.13 16.44
C VAL A 68 -6.20 3.89 16.95
N ILE A 69 -7.41 3.51 16.57
CA ILE A 69 -8.67 4.22 16.88
C ILE A 69 -9.83 3.26 17.22
N GLY A 70 -9.64 1.94 17.26
CA GLY A 70 -10.66 0.94 17.62
C GLY A 70 -10.81 0.72 19.11
N ASN A 71 -11.85 -0.02 19.47
CA ASN A 71 -12.19 -0.28 20.89
C ASN A 71 -11.00 -0.89 21.68
N ASP A 72 -10.13 -1.70 21.07
CA ASP A 72 -8.97 -2.32 21.74
C ASP A 72 -7.82 -1.35 21.93
N SER A 73 -7.63 -0.39 21.05
CA SER A 73 -6.63 0.67 21.20
C SER A 73 -7.16 1.88 21.92
N LEU A 74 -8.47 2.10 21.85
CA LEU A 74 -9.14 3.02 22.78
C LEU A 74 -9.06 2.46 24.20
N ASP A 75 -9.23 1.17 24.37
CA ASP A 75 -9.01 0.49 25.65
C ASP A 75 -7.52 0.42 25.98
N ALA A 76 -6.62 0.32 25.01
CA ALA A 76 -5.19 0.50 25.22
C ALA A 76 -4.85 1.96 25.53
N LEU A 77 -5.38 2.96 24.81
CA LEU A 77 -5.27 4.38 25.16
C LEU A 77 -5.94 4.71 26.50
N LYS A 78 -7.09 4.12 26.83
CA LYS A 78 -7.73 4.25 28.14
C LYS A 78 -6.96 3.53 29.24
N LYS A 79 -6.28 2.43 28.94
CA LYS A 79 -5.40 1.68 29.83
C LYS A 79 -3.99 2.24 29.93
N THR A 80 -3.56 3.14 29.02
CA THR A 80 -2.22 3.76 28.99
C THR A 80 -1.90 4.64 30.20
N GLY A 81 -2.81 4.86 31.13
CA GLY A 81 -2.52 5.58 32.38
C GLY A 81 -1.57 4.84 33.33
N ALA A 82 -1.48 3.52 33.31
CA ALA A 82 -0.65 2.75 34.23
C ALA A 82 0.72 2.43 33.61
N GLY A 83 1.78 3.04 34.13
CA GLY A 83 3.17 2.73 33.78
C GLY A 83 3.79 3.65 32.71
N PHE A 84 3.04 4.55 32.08
CA PHE A 84 3.62 5.56 31.21
C PHE A 84 4.23 6.71 32.01
N ASN A 85 5.39 7.20 31.59
CA ASN A 85 5.94 8.42 32.09
C ASN A 85 5.14 9.59 31.54
N MET A 86 4.51 10.36 32.42
CA MET A 86 3.62 11.47 32.11
C MET A 86 4.17 12.80 32.61
N THR A 87 5.42 12.85 33.03
CA THR A 87 6.05 14.08 33.49
C THR A 87 6.61 14.81 32.27
N PRO A 88 6.07 15.96 31.91
CA PRO A 88 6.64 16.76 30.84
C PRO A 88 8.09 17.12 31.16
N SER A 89 8.97 16.95 30.20
CA SER A 89 10.33 17.51 30.31
C SER A 89 10.28 19.02 30.09
N SER A 90 11.15 19.75 30.77
CA SER A 90 11.22 21.21 30.64
C SER A 90 11.59 21.68 29.23
N ASP A 91 12.20 20.81 28.44
CA ASP A 91 12.67 21.06 27.06
C ASP A 91 12.01 20.12 26.04
N ASN A 92 10.97 19.36 26.46
CA ASN A 92 10.27 18.36 25.66
C ASN A 92 11.21 17.29 25.09
N SER A 93 12.31 16.99 25.77
CA SER A 93 13.30 15.99 25.37
C SER A 93 13.39 14.88 26.42
N TYR A 94 13.53 13.65 25.95
CA TYR A 94 13.48 12.44 26.76
C TYR A 94 14.62 11.50 26.36
N SER A 95 15.00 10.62 27.27
CA SER A 95 16.05 9.64 27.02
C SER A 95 15.74 8.32 27.71
N VAL A 96 16.02 7.21 27.04
CA VAL A 96 15.87 5.84 27.55
C VAL A 96 17.14 5.06 27.22
N ALA A 97 17.66 4.31 28.20
CA ALA A 97 18.82 3.44 27.98
C ALA A 97 18.51 2.39 26.87
N ALA A 98 19.42 2.25 25.91
CA ALA A 98 19.20 1.40 24.74
C ALA A 98 19.53 -0.08 24.97
N ASP A 99 20.25 -0.42 26.04
CA ASP A 99 20.87 -1.72 26.28
C ASP A 99 19.91 -2.93 26.28
N ARG A 100 18.63 -2.69 26.49
CA ARG A 100 17.60 -3.74 26.50
C ARG A 100 16.54 -3.59 25.43
N ILE A 101 16.48 -2.43 24.79
CA ILE A 101 15.41 -2.15 23.83
C ILE A 101 15.71 -2.88 22.52
N LYS A 102 14.71 -3.64 22.07
CA LYS A 102 14.69 -4.32 20.77
C LYS A 102 13.51 -3.86 19.93
N LYS A 103 12.49 -3.28 20.56
CA LYS A 103 11.26 -2.86 19.88
C LYS A 103 10.91 -1.41 20.22
N ILE A 104 10.71 -0.59 19.20
CA ILE A 104 10.21 0.78 19.33
C ILE A 104 8.84 0.84 18.66
N ASP A 105 7.82 1.21 19.43
CA ASP A 105 6.42 1.23 19.02
C ASP A 105 5.86 2.64 19.20
N ILE A 106 5.54 3.28 18.08
CA ILE A 106 5.14 4.68 18.02
C ILE A 106 3.70 4.77 17.53
N LEU A 107 2.91 5.59 18.22
CA LEU A 107 1.59 5.99 17.78
C LEU A 107 1.50 7.52 17.75
N TRP A 108 1.41 8.09 16.55
CA TRP A 108 1.41 9.52 16.35
C TRP A 108 0.17 9.99 15.56
N ILE A 109 -0.39 11.12 15.95
CA ILE A 109 -1.69 11.51 15.40
C ILE A 109 -1.58 12.60 14.35
N SER A 110 -0.79 13.65 14.60
CA SER A 110 -0.73 14.81 13.71
C SER A 110 0.65 15.46 13.73
N GLY A 111 1.16 15.80 12.56
CA GLY A 111 2.46 16.44 12.35
C GLY A 111 3.45 15.53 11.62
N SER A 112 4.56 15.17 12.26
CA SER A 112 5.57 14.30 11.66
C SER A 112 6.28 13.43 12.69
N VAL A 113 6.79 12.29 12.23
CA VAL A 113 7.67 11.38 12.96
C VAL A 113 8.94 11.20 12.14
N SER A 114 10.09 11.39 12.75
CA SER A 114 11.39 11.18 12.13
C SER A 114 12.27 10.27 13.00
N ILE A 115 12.79 9.19 12.42
CA ILE A 115 13.66 8.22 13.09
C ILE A 115 14.99 8.17 12.36
N GLN A 116 16.08 8.37 13.09
CA GLN A 116 17.42 8.41 12.52
C GLN A 116 18.46 7.83 13.47
N PRO A 117 19.57 7.26 12.96
CA PRO A 117 20.67 6.84 13.80
C PRO A 117 21.48 8.04 14.30
N TYR A 118 22.17 7.86 15.42
CA TYR A 118 23.10 8.85 15.94
C TYR A 118 24.20 8.20 16.78
N ASP A 119 25.32 8.90 16.95
CA ASP A 119 26.44 8.47 17.79
C ASP A 119 26.14 8.79 19.28
N GLY A 120 25.54 7.82 19.97
CA GLY A 120 25.18 7.93 21.38
C GLY A 120 24.80 6.59 21.98
N ASP A 121 24.64 6.55 23.33
CA ASP A 121 24.40 5.31 24.07
C ASP A 121 22.93 5.08 24.46
N ALA A 122 22.06 6.10 24.29
CA ALA A 122 20.67 6.03 24.70
C ALA A 122 19.75 6.39 23.55
N ILE A 123 18.55 5.82 23.52
CA ILE A 123 17.51 6.30 22.62
C ILE A 123 17.03 7.66 23.13
N THR A 124 17.19 8.70 22.33
CA THR A 124 16.69 10.05 22.66
C THR A 124 15.54 10.41 21.75
N PHE A 125 14.55 11.08 22.29
CA PHE A 125 13.42 11.55 21.50
C PHE A 125 12.90 12.89 22.05
N SER A 126 12.41 13.70 21.15
CA SER A 126 11.90 15.03 21.48
C SER A 126 10.68 15.36 20.65
N GLU A 127 9.78 16.15 21.24
CA GLU A 127 8.65 16.70 20.52
C GLU A 127 8.71 18.21 20.43
N SER A 128 8.27 18.75 19.31
CA SER A 128 8.11 20.19 19.10
C SER A 128 6.77 20.51 18.44
N SER A 129 6.29 21.74 18.65
CA SER A 129 5.07 22.23 18.00
C SER A 129 5.11 23.76 17.91
N ALA A 130 4.49 24.30 16.85
CA ALA A 130 4.29 25.74 16.72
C ALA A 130 3.34 26.32 17.80
N ARG A 131 2.51 25.48 18.40
CA ARG A 131 1.62 25.80 19.51
C ARG A 131 2.25 25.32 20.82
N SER A 132 1.91 25.97 21.93
CA SER A 132 2.32 25.51 23.26
C SER A 132 1.78 24.07 23.51
N ILE A 133 2.68 23.21 23.93
CA ILE A 133 2.33 21.85 24.36
C ILE A 133 2.05 21.91 25.86
N ASP A 134 0.82 21.64 26.25
CA ASP A 134 0.41 21.58 27.67
C ASP A 134 0.54 20.12 28.20
N ASP A 135 0.38 19.97 29.51
CA ASP A 135 0.53 18.66 30.20
C ASP A 135 -0.42 17.57 29.67
N ASN A 136 -1.53 17.93 29.00
CA ASN A 136 -2.48 16.96 28.43
C ASN A 136 -2.12 16.60 26.98
N ASN A 137 -1.35 17.46 26.33
CA ASN A 137 -0.97 17.29 24.94
C ASN A 137 0.51 16.84 24.78
N CYS A 138 1.31 16.82 25.85
CA CYS A 138 2.68 16.31 25.78
C CYS A 138 2.69 14.81 25.47
N LEU A 139 3.74 14.36 24.81
CA LEU A 139 3.96 12.94 24.57
C LEU A 139 4.07 12.18 25.89
N ILE A 140 3.68 10.92 25.87
CA ILE A 140 3.91 9.98 26.94
C ILE A 140 4.68 8.78 26.40
N TYR A 141 5.50 8.17 27.25
CA TYR A 141 6.27 7.01 26.86
C TYR A 141 6.38 5.99 27.99
N LYS A 142 6.65 4.75 27.62
CA LYS A 142 6.87 3.63 28.53
C LYS A 142 8.01 2.77 28.00
N ALA A 143 8.99 2.49 28.85
CA ALA A 143 10.02 1.50 28.58
C ALA A 143 9.81 0.33 29.54
N GLU A 144 9.46 -0.84 29.01
CA GLU A 144 9.21 -2.04 29.80
C GLU A 144 9.76 -3.27 29.07
N GLY A 145 10.59 -4.06 29.76
CA GLY A 145 11.25 -5.21 29.15
C GLY A 145 12.21 -4.76 28.04
N ASP A 146 11.93 -5.19 26.83
CA ASP A 146 12.67 -4.89 25.60
C ASP A 146 11.95 -3.90 24.66
N LYS A 147 10.82 -3.32 25.13
CA LYS A 147 9.95 -2.45 24.34
C LYS A 147 9.98 -1.01 24.85
N LEU A 148 10.11 -0.06 23.93
CA LEU A 148 9.84 1.35 24.11
C LEU A 148 8.56 1.73 23.37
N GLU A 149 7.57 2.20 24.10
CA GLU A 149 6.31 2.71 23.56
C GLU A 149 6.28 4.24 23.65
N ILE A 150 6.00 4.92 22.53
CA ILE A 150 5.85 6.39 22.46
C ILE A 150 4.46 6.69 21.93
N ARG A 151 3.73 7.54 22.64
CA ARG A 151 2.36 7.93 22.29
C ARG A 151 2.23 9.44 22.20
N PHE A 152 1.40 9.89 21.27
CA PHE A 152 1.20 11.30 20.94
C PHE A 152 0.83 12.16 22.14
N CYS A 153 -0.06 11.70 23.02
CA CYS A 153 -0.49 12.42 24.21
C CYS A 153 -1.18 11.50 25.22
N HIS A 154 -1.55 12.07 26.36
CA HIS A 154 -2.24 11.34 27.42
C HIS A 154 -3.62 10.85 27.00
N SER A 155 -3.98 9.62 27.37
CA SER A 155 -5.27 8.98 27.11
C SER A 155 -6.50 9.76 27.55
N ARG A 156 -6.38 10.59 28.60
CA ARG A 156 -7.49 11.45 29.07
C ARG A 156 -8.04 12.36 27.99
N ARG A 157 -7.22 12.73 26.99
CA ARG A 157 -7.65 13.55 25.86
C ARG A 157 -8.69 12.86 24.99
N PHE A 158 -8.65 11.53 24.95
CA PHE A 158 -9.57 10.70 24.15
C PHE A 158 -10.73 10.13 24.95
N ALA A 159 -10.75 10.27 26.28
CA ALA A 159 -11.79 9.66 27.13
C ALA A 159 -13.20 10.19 26.90
N GLU A 160 -13.32 11.42 26.35
CA GLU A 160 -14.61 12.07 26.09
C GLU A 160 -15.05 11.97 24.63
N ILE A 161 -14.25 11.32 23.75
CA ILE A 161 -14.55 11.22 22.33
C ILE A 161 -15.45 10.01 22.09
N ASP A 162 -16.62 10.24 21.47
CA ASP A 162 -17.49 9.18 20.98
C ASP A 162 -17.06 8.73 19.59
N PHE A 163 -16.27 7.68 19.53
CA PHE A 163 -15.71 7.15 18.29
C PHE A 163 -16.73 6.50 17.33
N LYS A 164 -17.99 6.31 17.75
CA LYS A 164 -19.03 5.79 16.86
C LYS A 164 -19.61 6.86 15.90
N SER A 165 -19.48 8.11 16.27
CA SER A 165 -19.95 9.26 15.48
C SER A 165 -18.80 10.18 15.03
N PHE A 166 -17.56 9.71 15.09
CA PHE A 166 -16.36 10.51 15.07
C PHE A 166 -15.81 10.72 13.64
N ASP A 167 -15.50 11.97 13.30
CA ASP A 167 -14.74 12.33 12.09
C ASP A 167 -13.26 12.53 12.46
N ILE A 168 -12.39 11.80 11.76
CA ILE A 168 -10.93 11.87 11.94
C ILE A 168 -10.38 13.29 11.72
N ASN A 169 -11.03 14.06 10.84
CA ASN A 169 -10.68 15.45 10.58
C ASN A 169 -10.95 16.36 11.78
N ASP A 170 -12.00 16.09 12.54
CA ASP A 170 -12.32 16.87 13.76
C ASP A 170 -11.30 16.59 14.86
N LEU A 171 -10.77 15.37 14.96
CA LEU A 171 -9.70 15.05 15.91
C LEU A 171 -8.43 15.81 15.56
N THR A 172 -7.97 15.66 14.33
CA THR A 172 -6.70 16.28 13.89
C THR A 172 -6.77 17.81 13.95
N ALA A 173 -7.93 18.41 13.67
CA ALA A 173 -8.13 19.85 13.81
C ALA A 173 -8.07 20.35 15.27
N SER A 174 -8.47 19.51 16.23
CA SER A 174 -8.51 19.86 17.66
C SER A 174 -7.15 19.66 18.38
N LEU A 175 -6.25 18.89 17.79
CA LEU A 175 -4.92 18.58 18.36
C LEU A 175 -3.83 19.50 17.80
N PRO A 176 -2.76 19.75 18.54
CA PRO A 176 -1.60 20.43 17.98
C PRO A 176 -0.91 19.54 16.95
N SER A 177 -0.46 20.11 15.84
CA SER A 177 0.49 19.42 14.98
C SER A 177 1.85 19.38 15.67
N LYS A 178 2.44 18.20 15.85
CA LYS A 178 3.70 18.01 16.56
C LYS A 178 4.71 17.24 15.72
N GLU A 179 5.94 17.65 15.79
CA GLU A 179 7.07 16.93 15.25
C GLU A 179 7.68 16.06 16.34
N LEU A 180 7.87 14.78 16.07
CA LEU A 180 8.59 13.83 16.90
C LEU A 180 9.90 13.44 16.21
N ILE A 181 11.02 13.67 16.86
CA ILE A 181 12.33 13.23 16.41
C ILE A 181 12.84 12.16 17.36
N ILE A 182 13.22 11.01 16.82
CA ILE A 182 13.79 9.89 17.57
C ILE A 182 15.18 9.61 17.02
N ASN A 183 16.17 9.70 17.89
CA ASN A 183 17.53 9.33 17.57
C ASN A 183 17.84 7.98 18.21
N VAL A 184 18.20 7.00 17.39
CA VAL A 184 18.50 5.65 17.81
C VAL A 184 20.01 5.43 17.77
N PRO A 185 20.64 4.90 18.83
CA PRO A 185 22.06 4.59 18.81
C PRO A 185 22.48 3.73 17.62
N GLU A 186 23.56 4.10 16.92
CA GLU A 186 24.08 3.32 15.80
C GLU A 186 24.37 1.87 16.21
N ALA A 187 24.87 1.65 17.42
CA ALA A 187 25.11 0.30 17.95
C ALA A 187 23.84 -0.55 18.02
N LEU A 188 22.68 0.06 18.35
CA LEU A 188 21.40 -0.63 18.35
C LEU A 188 20.91 -0.87 16.91
N CYS A 189 21.04 0.11 16.03
CA CYS A 189 20.74 -0.07 14.60
C CYS A 189 21.56 -1.20 13.96
N GLN A 190 22.84 -1.31 14.30
CA GLN A 190 23.73 -2.35 13.75
C GLN A 190 23.56 -3.72 14.40
N SER A 191 22.78 -3.85 15.48
CA SER A 191 22.54 -5.14 16.14
C SER A 191 21.79 -6.15 15.30
N GLY A 192 20.98 -5.67 14.33
CA GLY A 192 20.06 -6.49 13.52
C GLY A 192 18.94 -7.14 14.32
N GLU A 193 18.67 -6.67 15.55
CA GLU A 193 17.58 -7.16 16.41
C GLU A 193 16.51 -6.09 16.68
N LEU A 194 16.64 -4.92 16.06
CA LEU A 194 15.72 -3.81 16.26
C LEU A 194 14.46 -3.99 15.41
N GLU A 195 13.29 -3.97 16.03
CA GLU A 195 12.00 -3.88 15.38
C GLU A 195 11.46 -2.44 15.52
N LEU A 196 11.11 -1.83 14.41
CA LEU A 196 10.51 -0.49 14.36
C LEU A 196 9.08 -0.57 13.87
N PHE A 197 8.17 -0.11 14.69
CA PHE A 197 6.77 0.03 14.33
C PHE A 197 6.30 1.47 14.57
N ALA A 198 5.74 2.11 13.54
CA ALA A 198 5.14 3.41 13.69
C ALA A 198 3.79 3.47 12.96
N ALA A 199 2.75 3.79 13.73
CA ALA A 199 1.42 4.03 13.20
C ALA A 199 1.06 5.52 13.30
N SER A 200 0.51 6.06 12.21
CA SER A 200 0.11 7.46 12.16
C SER A 200 -1.29 7.68 11.60
N VAL A 201 -1.92 8.77 12.02
CA VAL A 201 -3.24 9.16 11.49
C VAL A 201 -3.09 10.18 10.37
N SER A 202 -2.50 11.33 10.64
CA SER A 202 -2.25 12.38 9.64
C SER A 202 -0.85 12.97 9.80
N SER A 203 0.12 12.12 10.11
CA SER A 203 1.51 12.50 10.31
C SER A 203 2.35 11.87 9.23
N ALA A 204 3.18 12.65 8.58
CA ALA A 204 4.25 12.11 7.77
C ALA A 204 5.22 11.30 8.66
N ALA A 205 5.63 10.13 8.18
CA ALA A 205 6.58 9.27 8.87
C ALA A 205 7.83 9.08 8.02
N SER A 206 9.00 9.34 8.59
CA SER A 206 10.26 9.13 7.89
C SER A 206 11.27 8.35 8.73
N ILE A 207 11.91 7.35 8.10
CA ILE A 207 13.04 6.61 8.69
C ILE A 207 14.22 6.72 7.73
N THR A 208 15.36 7.16 8.24
CA THR A 208 16.55 7.35 7.41
C THR A 208 17.76 6.68 8.03
N GLY A 209 18.49 5.87 7.23
CA GLY A 209 19.81 5.33 7.60
C GLY A 209 19.80 4.27 8.70
N VAL A 210 18.68 3.64 8.97
CA VAL A 210 18.53 2.64 10.04
C VAL A 210 18.72 1.22 9.51
N THR A 211 19.42 0.39 10.28
CA THR A 211 19.43 -1.06 10.10
C THR A 211 18.58 -1.71 11.20
N ALA A 212 17.67 -2.59 10.83
CA ALA A 212 16.70 -3.22 11.72
C ALA A 212 16.47 -4.69 11.34
N ASP A 213 15.75 -5.43 12.18
CA ASP A 213 15.20 -6.73 11.82
C ASP A 213 13.94 -6.54 10.97
N GLU A 214 13.03 -5.73 11.46
CA GLU A 214 11.75 -5.45 10.86
C GLU A 214 11.42 -3.95 10.95
N VAL A 215 10.84 -3.40 9.88
CA VAL A 215 10.37 -2.01 9.83
C VAL A 215 8.95 -1.96 9.31
N LYS A 216 8.00 -1.49 10.14
CA LYS A 216 6.59 -1.35 9.78
C LYS A 216 6.09 0.06 9.97
N LEU A 217 5.58 0.64 8.91
CA LEU A 217 4.97 1.98 8.90
C LEU A 217 3.55 1.94 8.37
N ASP A 218 2.62 2.36 9.22
CA ASP A 218 1.20 2.45 8.88
C ASP A 218 0.74 3.90 8.92
N SER A 219 0.05 4.37 7.89
CA SER A 219 -0.48 5.73 7.83
C SER A 219 -1.90 5.78 7.28
N VAL A 220 -2.73 6.67 7.82
CA VAL A 220 -4.02 6.94 7.19
C VAL A 220 -3.88 8.00 6.10
N SER A 221 -3.17 9.10 6.35
CA SER A 221 -3.07 10.21 5.40
C SER A 221 -1.75 10.98 5.39
N GLY A 222 -0.75 10.53 6.12
CA GLY A 222 0.58 11.14 6.12
C GLY A 222 1.56 10.33 5.27
N ASP A 223 2.38 11.00 4.49
CA ASP A 223 3.35 10.34 3.61
C ASP A 223 4.33 9.46 4.39
N ILE A 224 4.70 8.34 3.80
CA ILE A 224 5.70 7.40 4.32
C ILE A 224 6.96 7.52 3.48
N VAL A 225 8.09 7.81 4.14
CA VAL A 225 9.39 7.94 3.51
C VAL A 225 10.42 7.06 4.22
N LEU A 226 10.96 6.09 3.50
CA LEU A 226 12.06 5.25 3.93
C LEU A 226 13.27 5.53 3.05
N GLU A 227 14.39 5.93 3.64
CA GLU A 227 15.59 6.25 2.89
C GLU A 227 16.83 5.60 3.52
N ASN A 228 17.59 4.83 2.71
CA ASN A 228 18.78 4.10 3.18
C ASN A 228 18.49 3.18 4.38
N VAL A 229 17.34 2.52 4.38
CA VAL A 229 16.92 1.58 5.43
C VAL A 229 17.29 0.17 5.01
N THR A 230 17.87 -0.58 5.93
CA THR A 230 18.13 -2.01 5.76
C THR A 230 17.33 -2.79 6.79
N ALA A 231 16.39 -3.62 6.35
CA ALA A 231 15.73 -4.60 7.19
C ALA A 231 16.25 -6.00 6.86
N ARG A 232 16.46 -6.84 7.87
CA ARG A 232 16.91 -8.21 7.65
C ARG A 232 15.76 -9.08 7.12
N ASP A 233 14.56 -8.87 7.63
CA ASP A 233 13.34 -9.62 7.29
C ASP A 233 12.43 -8.77 6.40
N GLU A 234 11.67 -7.86 6.95
CA GLU A 234 10.58 -7.18 6.25
C GLU A 234 10.66 -5.65 6.36
N ILE A 235 10.39 -4.99 5.26
CA ILE A 235 9.93 -3.61 5.22
C ILE A 235 8.46 -3.62 4.82
N GLN A 236 7.58 -3.17 5.71
CA GLN A 236 6.16 -3.00 5.44
C GLN A 236 5.78 -1.52 5.50
N ALA A 237 5.12 -1.02 4.46
CA ALA A 237 4.60 0.34 4.40
C ALA A 237 3.15 0.33 3.90
N VAL A 238 2.21 0.74 4.73
CA VAL A 238 0.78 0.71 4.39
C VAL A 238 0.15 2.07 4.56
N SER A 239 -0.57 2.52 3.53
CA SER A 239 -1.26 3.81 3.55
C SER A 239 -2.69 3.73 3.03
N VAL A 240 -3.57 4.60 3.52
CA VAL A 240 -4.91 4.78 2.92
C VAL A 240 -4.88 5.82 1.82
N SER A 241 -4.28 6.98 2.03
CA SER A 241 -4.36 8.09 1.06
C SER A 241 -3.06 8.89 0.92
N ALA A 242 -1.96 8.37 1.40
CA ALA A 242 -0.67 9.03 1.30
C ALA A 242 0.28 8.28 0.37
N ASP A 243 1.26 8.99 -0.13
CA ASP A 243 2.31 8.40 -0.95
C ASP A 243 3.31 7.60 -0.10
N ILE A 244 3.78 6.50 -0.66
CA ILE A 244 4.82 5.64 -0.08
C ILE A 244 6.07 5.78 -0.93
N SER A 245 7.17 6.19 -0.30
CA SER A 245 8.47 6.36 -0.93
C SER A 245 9.54 5.52 -0.20
N VAL A 246 10.09 4.54 -0.86
CA VAL A 246 11.15 3.66 -0.38
C VAL A 246 12.37 3.83 -1.29
N VAL A 247 13.45 4.44 -0.79
CA VAL A 247 14.59 4.82 -1.60
C VAL A 247 15.89 4.24 -1.04
N SER A 248 16.64 3.54 -1.88
CA SER A 248 17.93 2.92 -1.51
C SER A 248 17.82 2.01 -0.29
N CYS A 249 16.71 1.28 -0.18
CA CYS A 249 16.44 0.36 0.90
C CYS A 249 16.77 -1.08 0.53
N SER A 250 16.89 -1.94 1.54
CA SER A 250 17.16 -3.36 1.36
C SER A 250 16.38 -4.17 2.37
N ALA A 251 15.73 -5.27 1.93
CA ALA A 251 15.04 -6.22 2.79
C ALA A 251 14.95 -7.60 2.12
N ASP A 252 14.64 -8.65 2.92
CA ASP A 252 14.24 -9.92 2.32
C ASP A 252 12.87 -9.75 1.65
N GLU A 253 11.90 -9.14 2.32
CA GLU A 253 10.58 -8.85 1.78
C GLU A 253 10.24 -7.34 1.87
N LEU A 254 9.73 -6.79 0.77
CA LEU A 254 9.09 -5.48 0.72
C LEU A 254 7.58 -5.65 0.54
N LYS A 255 6.79 -5.14 1.48
CA LYS A 255 5.33 -4.98 1.35
C LYS A 255 4.96 -3.50 1.29
N ALA A 256 4.25 -3.10 0.25
CA ALA A 256 3.84 -1.72 0.07
C ALA A 256 2.40 -1.61 -0.42
N ASP A 257 1.48 -1.20 0.46
CA ASP A 257 0.05 -1.15 0.17
C ASP A 257 -0.50 0.26 0.24
N SER A 258 -1.23 0.69 -0.78
CA SER A 258 -1.94 1.96 -0.76
C SER A 258 -3.35 1.87 -1.34
N VAL A 259 -4.31 2.60 -0.76
CA VAL A 259 -5.64 2.71 -1.37
C VAL A 259 -5.68 3.81 -2.43
N SER A 260 -5.07 4.97 -2.19
CA SER A 260 -5.12 6.08 -3.16
C SER A 260 -3.84 6.91 -3.31
N GLY A 261 -2.78 6.57 -2.61
CA GLY A 261 -1.46 7.16 -2.80
C GLY A 261 -0.63 6.38 -3.82
N SER A 262 0.39 7.01 -4.36
CA SER A 262 1.36 6.35 -5.21
C SER A 262 2.37 5.56 -4.38
N ILE A 263 2.85 4.45 -4.93
CA ILE A 263 3.91 3.63 -4.36
C ILE A 263 5.15 3.77 -5.24
N SER A 264 6.25 4.22 -4.65
CA SER A 264 7.54 4.29 -5.32
C SER A 264 8.59 3.59 -4.48
N ALA A 265 9.14 2.48 -4.97
CA ALA A 265 10.18 1.74 -4.26
C ALA A 265 11.40 1.50 -5.16
N ALA A 266 12.58 1.81 -4.61
CA ALA A 266 13.86 1.56 -5.24
C ALA A 266 14.85 0.96 -4.24
N GLY A 267 15.45 -0.21 -4.57
CA GLY A 267 16.38 -0.88 -3.68
C GLY A 267 16.66 -2.34 -4.02
N CYS A 268 17.14 -3.08 -3.02
CA CYS A 268 17.47 -4.50 -3.12
C CYS A 268 16.48 -5.32 -2.29
N PHE A 269 15.62 -6.09 -2.94
CA PHE A 269 14.61 -6.93 -2.30
C PHE A 269 14.63 -8.33 -2.91
N ASN A 270 14.47 -9.38 -2.09
CA ASN A 270 14.32 -10.74 -2.60
C ASN A 270 12.87 -11.06 -2.99
N GLU A 271 11.91 -10.49 -2.28
CA GLU A 271 10.48 -10.62 -2.56
C GLU A 271 9.83 -9.23 -2.50
N VAL A 272 8.90 -8.95 -3.41
CA VAL A 272 8.16 -7.67 -3.46
C VAL A 272 6.67 -7.97 -3.61
N ASP A 273 5.86 -7.41 -2.72
CA ASP A 273 4.40 -7.41 -2.76
C ASP A 273 3.92 -5.95 -2.72
N ALA A 274 3.24 -5.49 -3.77
CA ALA A 274 2.84 -4.09 -3.88
C ALA A 274 1.42 -3.93 -4.42
N ASP A 275 0.50 -3.51 -3.56
CA ASP A 275 -0.91 -3.38 -3.86
C ASP A 275 -1.38 -1.91 -3.92
N SER A 276 -2.03 -1.51 -4.99
CA SER A 276 -2.69 -0.19 -5.08
C SER A 276 -4.12 -0.28 -5.60
N THR A 277 -5.02 0.52 -5.03
CA THR A 277 -6.35 0.66 -5.62
C THR A 277 -6.38 1.79 -6.66
N SER A 278 -5.67 2.89 -6.41
CA SER A 278 -5.74 4.05 -7.32
C SER A 278 -4.53 4.97 -7.15
N GLY A 279 -3.40 4.51 -7.54
CA GLY A 279 -2.16 5.27 -7.54
C GLY A 279 -1.17 4.61 -8.49
N GLU A 280 -0.19 5.35 -8.93
CA GLU A 280 0.90 4.77 -9.72
C GLU A 280 1.73 3.85 -8.80
N VAL A 281 2.08 2.65 -9.28
CA VAL A 281 3.01 1.74 -8.63
C VAL A 281 4.31 1.71 -9.44
N SER A 282 5.40 2.13 -8.85
CA SER A 282 6.72 2.17 -9.49
C SER A 282 7.75 1.41 -8.64
N ILE A 283 8.10 0.22 -9.08
CA ILE A 283 9.08 -0.65 -8.43
C ILE A 283 10.35 -0.71 -9.27
N SER A 284 11.50 -0.47 -8.65
CA SER A 284 12.80 -0.43 -9.28
C SER A 284 13.83 -1.21 -8.46
N THR A 285 14.15 -2.44 -8.86
CA THR A 285 15.08 -3.29 -8.10
C THR A 285 16.52 -3.15 -8.62
N GLU A 286 17.47 -3.20 -7.71
CA GLU A 286 18.91 -3.18 -8.01
C GLU A 286 19.50 -4.60 -8.10
N ASN A 287 18.72 -5.61 -7.73
CA ASN A 287 18.98 -7.04 -7.89
C ASN A 287 17.86 -7.68 -8.72
N GLU A 288 17.96 -8.98 -8.99
CA GLU A 288 16.86 -9.80 -9.53
C GLU A 288 16.13 -10.48 -8.36
N PRO A 289 14.91 -10.03 -7.98
CA PRO A 289 14.12 -10.68 -6.94
C PRO A 289 13.74 -12.12 -7.31
N LYS A 290 13.44 -12.94 -6.31
CA LYS A 290 12.89 -14.29 -6.52
C LYS A 290 11.44 -14.22 -7.01
N SER A 291 10.67 -13.30 -6.41
CA SER A 291 9.27 -13.05 -6.76
C SER A 291 8.92 -11.58 -6.68
N ILE A 292 8.02 -11.16 -7.54
CA ILE A 292 7.36 -9.85 -7.51
C ILE A 292 5.88 -10.08 -7.79
N ASP A 293 5.02 -9.58 -6.91
CA ASP A 293 3.57 -9.52 -7.08
C ASP A 293 3.13 -8.06 -7.02
N ILE A 294 2.52 -7.56 -8.10
CA ILE A 294 2.03 -6.19 -8.16
C ILE A 294 0.60 -6.19 -8.66
N ASP A 295 -0.31 -5.78 -7.78
CA ASP A 295 -1.71 -5.64 -8.10
C ASP A 295 -2.17 -4.18 -8.07
N SER A 296 -2.76 -3.71 -9.16
CA SER A 296 -3.41 -2.39 -9.23
C SER A 296 -4.85 -2.50 -9.72
N VAL A 297 -5.73 -1.63 -9.25
CA VAL A 297 -7.07 -1.52 -9.83
C VAL A 297 -7.13 -0.39 -10.85
N SER A 298 -6.53 0.76 -10.55
CA SER A 298 -6.61 1.93 -11.42
C SER A 298 -5.35 2.79 -11.26
N GLY A 299 -4.32 2.41 -11.90
CA GLY A 299 -3.05 3.11 -11.89
C GLY A 299 -2.09 2.46 -12.87
N ASP A 300 -1.16 3.25 -13.38
CA ASP A 300 -0.08 2.73 -14.19
C ASP A 300 0.91 1.97 -13.30
N VAL A 301 1.43 0.85 -13.81
CA VAL A 301 2.45 0.06 -13.12
C VAL A 301 3.75 0.16 -13.90
N LYS A 302 4.82 0.53 -13.20
CA LYS A 302 6.18 0.54 -13.73
C LYS A 302 7.06 -0.42 -12.95
N LEU A 303 7.59 -1.42 -13.62
CA LEU A 303 8.53 -2.38 -13.06
C LEU A 303 9.86 -2.26 -13.78
N SER A 304 10.92 -1.96 -13.05
CA SER A 304 12.29 -1.88 -13.56
C SER A 304 13.17 -2.86 -12.81
N VAL A 305 13.67 -3.89 -13.48
CA VAL A 305 14.39 -5.02 -12.86
C VAL A 305 15.79 -5.14 -13.44
N THR A 306 16.77 -5.33 -12.57
CA THR A 306 18.11 -5.73 -12.96
C THR A 306 18.11 -7.22 -13.31
N LYS A 307 18.57 -7.55 -14.53
CA LYS A 307 18.65 -8.94 -14.97
C LYS A 307 19.97 -9.58 -14.54
N GLU A 308 19.88 -10.69 -13.82
CA GLU A 308 21.01 -11.56 -13.48
C GLU A 308 20.93 -12.89 -14.26
N ALA A 309 20.08 -13.80 -13.85
CA ALA A 309 19.86 -15.09 -14.52
C ALA A 309 18.71 -15.03 -15.54
N GLY A 310 17.73 -14.19 -15.27
CA GLY A 310 16.53 -13.98 -16.04
C GLY A 310 15.27 -14.38 -15.31
N PHE A 311 14.13 -13.89 -15.80
CA PHE A 311 12.84 -14.02 -15.15
C PHE A 311 11.73 -14.22 -16.17
N LYS A 312 10.59 -14.68 -15.66
CA LYS A 312 9.29 -14.64 -16.36
C LYS A 312 8.37 -13.67 -15.63
N VAL A 313 7.63 -12.90 -16.38
CA VAL A 313 6.58 -12.05 -15.83
C VAL A 313 5.26 -12.33 -16.54
N ASP A 314 4.25 -12.71 -15.76
CA ASP A 314 2.87 -12.81 -16.23
C ASP A 314 2.21 -11.44 -16.08
N VAL A 315 1.68 -10.91 -17.18
CA VAL A 315 1.17 -9.54 -17.23
C VAL A 315 -0.28 -9.56 -17.66
N ASP A 316 -1.17 -9.05 -16.82
CA ASP A 316 -2.60 -8.95 -17.14
C ASP A 316 -3.12 -7.53 -16.97
N THR A 317 -3.79 -7.02 -18.01
CA THR A 317 -4.52 -5.75 -17.96
C THR A 317 -5.82 -5.84 -18.75
N VAL A 318 -6.90 -5.34 -18.17
CA VAL A 318 -8.21 -5.32 -18.86
C VAL A 318 -8.31 -4.10 -19.79
N SER A 319 -7.74 -2.97 -19.39
CA SER A 319 -7.81 -1.72 -20.16
C SER A 319 -6.52 -0.92 -20.01
N GLY A 320 -5.56 -1.18 -20.83
CA GLY A 320 -4.26 -0.50 -20.82
C GLY A 320 -3.34 -1.03 -21.90
N GLN A 321 -2.14 -0.50 -21.93
CA GLN A 321 -1.08 -0.95 -22.81
C GLN A 321 0.01 -1.67 -22.01
N VAL A 322 0.56 -2.74 -22.58
CA VAL A 322 1.74 -3.39 -22.04
C VAL A 322 2.94 -2.97 -22.88
N ILE A 323 3.91 -2.35 -22.23
CA ILE A 323 5.15 -1.87 -22.83
C ILE A 323 6.30 -2.62 -22.17
N THR A 324 7.14 -3.27 -22.95
CA THR A 324 8.27 -4.04 -22.43
C THR A 324 9.58 -3.63 -23.08
N SER A 325 10.69 -3.85 -22.40
CA SER A 325 12.02 -3.68 -22.99
C SER A 325 12.20 -4.55 -24.22
N PRO A 326 12.94 -4.09 -25.25
CA PRO A 326 13.26 -4.88 -26.42
C PRO A 326 14.00 -6.17 -26.05
N GLY A 327 13.63 -7.27 -26.69
CA GLY A 327 14.31 -8.57 -26.52
C GLY A 327 13.65 -9.53 -25.53
N MET A 328 12.56 -9.15 -24.88
CA MET A 328 11.73 -10.09 -24.14
C MET A 328 10.93 -10.99 -25.11
N ALA A 329 10.93 -12.28 -24.85
CA ALA A 329 10.10 -13.24 -25.61
C ALA A 329 8.69 -13.27 -25.03
N GLN A 330 7.66 -13.18 -25.88
CA GLN A 330 6.26 -13.18 -25.45
C GLN A 330 5.55 -14.48 -25.83
N GLN A 331 4.85 -15.09 -24.88
CA GLN A 331 3.95 -16.20 -25.09
C GLN A 331 2.63 -15.97 -24.33
N GLY A 332 1.60 -15.50 -25.00
CA GLY A 332 0.33 -15.09 -24.36
C GLY A 332 0.53 -13.87 -23.49
N SER A 333 0.18 -13.95 -22.20
CA SER A 333 0.40 -12.94 -21.17
C SER A 333 1.81 -12.96 -20.58
N VAL A 334 2.57 -14.04 -20.80
CA VAL A 334 3.89 -14.25 -20.21
C VAL A 334 5.00 -13.65 -21.07
N TYR A 335 5.82 -12.81 -20.47
CA TYR A 335 7.04 -12.25 -21.06
C TYR A 335 8.26 -12.86 -20.37
N THR A 336 9.23 -13.30 -21.13
CA THR A 336 10.41 -14.00 -20.63
C THR A 336 11.68 -13.25 -21.01
N CYS A 337 12.57 -13.10 -20.06
CA CYS A 337 13.89 -12.53 -20.22
C CYS A 337 14.94 -13.48 -19.64
N GLY A 338 15.73 -14.15 -20.49
CA GLY A 338 16.69 -15.19 -20.05
C GLY A 338 16.04 -16.51 -19.68
N ASP A 339 16.74 -17.33 -18.91
CA ASP A 339 16.34 -18.70 -18.54
C ASP A 339 16.28 -18.90 -17.00
N GLY A 340 16.26 -17.80 -16.24
CA GLY A 340 16.23 -17.83 -14.78
C GLY A 340 14.93 -18.35 -14.19
N PRO A 341 14.94 -18.73 -12.90
CA PRO A 341 13.78 -19.31 -12.21
C PRO A 341 12.83 -18.27 -11.62
N ALA A 342 13.17 -16.97 -11.63
CA ALA A 342 12.35 -15.94 -11.02
C ALA A 342 11.01 -15.77 -11.76
N GLU A 343 9.93 -15.66 -10.99
CA GLU A 343 8.57 -15.54 -11.52
C GLU A 343 7.91 -14.29 -10.90
N TYR A 344 7.37 -13.44 -11.77
CA TYR A 344 6.71 -12.20 -11.39
C TYR A 344 5.28 -12.19 -11.92
N GLU A 345 4.39 -11.57 -11.17
CA GLU A 345 3.01 -11.32 -11.55
C GLU A 345 2.74 -9.82 -11.47
N VAL A 346 2.20 -9.24 -12.54
CA VAL A 346 1.90 -7.81 -12.61
C VAL A 346 0.53 -7.61 -13.21
N GLN A 347 -0.40 -7.13 -12.43
CA GLN A 347 -1.79 -6.99 -12.84
C GLN A 347 -2.32 -5.57 -12.66
N THR A 348 -3.16 -5.11 -13.59
CA THR A 348 -3.97 -3.91 -13.41
C THR A 348 -5.32 -4.05 -14.11
N VAL A 349 -6.37 -3.47 -13.58
CA VAL A 349 -7.66 -3.44 -14.27
C VAL A 349 -7.70 -2.29 -15.28
N SER A 350 -7.21 -1.12 -14.90
CA SER A 350 -7.26 0.08 -15.75
C SER A 350 -5.98 0.90 -15.56
N GLY A 351 -5.02 0.63 -16.38
CA GLY A 351 -3.72 1.29 -16.36
C GLY A 351 -2.76 0.62 -17.33
N SER A 352 -1.71 1.29 -17.70
CA SER A 352 -0.65 0.72 -18.53
C SER A 352 0.41 0.06 -17.66
N ILE A 353 0.97 -1.04 -18.14
CA ILE A 353 2.06 -1.75 -17.49
C ILE A 353 3.33 -1.54 -18.31
N SER A 354 4.38 -1.02 -17.68
CA SER A 354 5.69 -0.85 -18.28
C SER A 354 6.73 -1.71 -17.56
N ILE A 355 7.42 -2.57 -18.31
CA ILE A 355 8.47 -3.45 -17.78
C ILE A 355 9.79 -3.09 -18.46
N GLU A 356 10.73 -2.66 -17.64
CA GLU A 356 12.05 -2.25 -18.06
C GLU A 356 13.12 -3.19 -17.50
N ILE A 357 14.09 -3.54 -18.33
CA ILE A 357 15.30 -4.29 -17.95
C ILE A 357 16.45 -3.30 -17.86
N LYS A 358 17.10 -3.23 -16.71
CA LYS A 358 18.28 -2.43 -16.46
C LYS A 358 19.55 -3.12 -16.92
#